data_5bbc87aad35c9028aad1cbf7bc91bee9
#
_entry.id   5bbc87aad35c9028aad1cbf7bc91bee9
#
_cell.length_a   1.000
_cell.length_b   1.000
_cell.length_c   1.000
_cell.angle_alpha   90.00
_cell.angle_beta   90.00
_cell.angle_gamma   90.00
#
_symmetry.space_group_name_H-M   'P 1'
#
loop_
_entity.id
_entity.type
_entity.pdbx_description
1 polymer ?
#
loop_
_entity_poly.entity_id
_entity_poly.type
_entity_poly.pdbx_seq_one_letter_code
_entity_poly.pdbx_strand_id
1 'polypeptide(L)'
;MASKEHDFSVGSIPRNIISLALPMTAAQLINVLYSVVDRIYLGRLPGHLALTGLGLTLPIISIVMGFANLCGTGGAPLCSIYRGKGEEEEAERIMGNAFTLLLIFGAAVTGVFLLFRHPLLYLFGASDATYPYAEAYMTIYLLGTVFVMIGLGMNPFITSQGFGRTGMMTVGLGAVVNIVLDPVFIFALDMGVRGAALATVIAQGCSAVWVLKFLTGRKAILRLRLRNLALGAGRVKSIVALGLSGFYMNLTNSLVQVVCNATLQAYGGDLYVGVMTIINSLREVFFMPVQGLTNGAQPVTGYNYGAGRYSRVRSSIRFSVAVTVGYAAVFWAAAMLFPGLLIRVFNSEPEVVAAGIPALRIYFCLFIPMSLQMAGQGVFVSLGRSKQAVFFSLLRKAIINAPLTVVLPIWMGTTGVFTAEAISQLVGGLACSLTMYFTVYRPLGRLPDRPPENICDPVAAPLFPLLLPQTRKKKRRRFWRFFQKRLLCLFRPPARLDKQFRPGYNLARKSRPPLCGRLEDPEPVRSTAIS
;
A
#
# COMPACT_ATOMS: atom_id res chain seq x y z
N MET A 1 19.18 27.70 -11.46
CA MET A 1 18.47 28.22 -10.25
C MET A 1 17.28 27.36 -9.80
N ALA A 2 16.72 26.47 -10.61
CA ALA A 2 15.60 25.61 -10.23
C ALA A 2 15.94 24.47 -9.24
N SER A 3 17.21 24.20 -8.96
CA SER A 3 17.63 23.02 -8.17
C SER A 3 17.53 23.20 -6.66
N LYS A 4 17.56 24.43 -6.13
CA LYS A 4 17.56 24.65 -4.67
C LYS A 4 16.19 24.48 -3.99
N GLU A 5 15.09 24.73 -4.70
CA GLU A 5 13.72 24.57 -4.13
C GLU A 5 13.31 23.11 -3.92
N HIS A 6 13.94 22.17 -4.62
CA HIS A 6 13.59 20.74 -4.59
C HIS A 6 14.71 19.88 -3.95
N ASP A 7 15.68 20.53 -3.29
CA ASP A 7 16.73 19.85 -2.54
C ASP A 7 16.27 19.58 -1.10
N PHE A 8 15.95 18.33 -0.80
CA PHE A 8 15.52 17.91 0.52
C PHE A 8 16.65 17.85 1.55
N SER A 9 17.91 18.09 1.13
CA SER A 9 19.04 18.16 2.04
C SER A 9 19.11 19.48 2.80
N VAL A 10 18.47 20.54 2.29
CA VAL A 10 18.43 21.89 2.87
C VAL A 10 17.04 22.26 3.39
N GLY A 11 16.96 23.31 4.17
CA GLY A 11 15.71 23.80 4.74
C GLY A 11 15.19 22.97 5.93
N SER A 12 14.06 23.38 6.48
CA SER A 12 13.44 22.67 7.60
C SER A 12 12.68 21.42 7.12
N ILE A 13 12.84 20.32 7.83
CA ILE A 13 12.16 19.05 7.53
C ILE A 13 10.63 19.20 7.52
N PRO A 14 9.99 19.86 8.51
CA PRO A 14 8.54 20.10 8.48
C PRO A 14 8.08 20.78 7.20
N ARG A 15 8.78 21.85 6.77
CA ARG A 15 8.42 22.61 5.55
C ARG A 15 8.52 21.71 4.32
N ASN A 16 9.60 20.91 4.19
CA ASN A 16 9.79 20.00 3.07
C ASN A 16 8.70 18.92 3.01
N ILE A 17 8.28 18.38 4.17
CA ILE A 17 7.22 17.37 4.22
C ILE A 17 5.86 18.00 3.91
N ILE A 18 5.50 19.12 4.56
CA ILE A 18 4.20 19.77 4.38
C ILE A 18 4.01 20.26 2.93
N SER A 19 5.08 20.78 2.29
CA SER A 19 5.02 21.22 0.90
C SER A 19 4.66 20.11 -0.11
N LEU A 20 4.91 18.86 0.24
CA LEU A 20 4.50 17.68 -0.52
C LEU A 20 3.19 17.08 0.01
N ALA A 21 3.04 16.97 1.33
CA ALA A 21 1.90 16.34 1.95
C ALA A 21 0.58 17.08 1.67
N LEU A 22 0.59 18.42 1.71
CA LEU A 22 -0.62 19.20 1.47
C LEU A 22 -1.17 19.03 0.05
N PRO A 23 -0.38 19.17 -1.04
CA PRO A 23 -0.86 18.86 -2.39
C PRO A 23 -1.30 17.41 -2.55
N MET A 24 -0.61 16.45 -1.93
CA MET A 24 -0.99 15.04 -2.01
C MET A 24 -2.31 14.74 -1.30
N THR A 25 -2.56 15.36 -0.16
CA THR A 25 -3.85 15.26 0.54
C THR A 25 -4.97 15.90 -0.30
N ALA A 26 -4.71 17.06 -0.90
CA ALA A 26 -5.66 17.70 -1.81
C ALA A 26 -5.97 16.83 -3.04
N ALA A 27 -4.96 16.17 -3.62
CA ALA A 27 -5.16 15.23 -4.71
C ALA A 27 -6.07 14.05 -4.32
N GLN A 28 -5.91 13.51 -3.11
CA GLN A 28 -6.79 12.44 -2.60
C GLN A 28 -8.23 12.92 -2.44
N LEU A 29 -8.42 14.14 -1.90
CA LEU A 29 -9.75 14.73 -1.76
C LEU A 29 -10.42 14.94 -3.13
N ILE A 30 -9.69 15.48 -4.11
CA ILE A 30 -10.18 15.67 -5.49
C ILE A 30 -10.59 14.30 -6.08
N ASN A 31 -9.80 13.27 -5.86
CA ASN A 31 -10.07 11.92 -6.37
C ASN A 31 -11.38 11.32 -5.80
N VAL A 32 -11.64 11.55 -4.51
CA VAL A 32 -12.89 11.10 -3.88
C VAL A 32 -14.08 11.90 -4.39
N LEU A 33 -13.94 13.23 -4.47
CA LEU A 33 -15.01 14.09 -4.99
C LEU A 33 -15.40 13.71 -6.41
N TYR A 34 -14.42 13.50 -7.28
CA TYR A 34 -14.69 13.06 -8.64
C TYR A 34 -15.40 11.69 -8.67
N SER A 35 -14.98 10.74 -7.86
CA SER A 35 -15.61 9.41 -7.80
C SER A 35 -17.08 9.47 -7.33
N VAL A 36 -17.40 10.41 -6.45
CA VAL A 36 -18.78 10.66 -6.00
C VAL A 36 -19.62 11.26 -7.13
N VAL A 37 -19.08 12.24 -7.84
CA VAL A 37 -19.76 12.90 -8.96
C VAL A 37 -20.07 11.92 -10.09
N ASP A 38 -19.09 11.09 -10.47
CA ASP A 38 -19.27 10.04 -11.48
C ASP A 38 -20.41 9.06 -11.10
N ARG A 39 -20.47 8.62 -9.84
CA ARG A 39 -21.56 7.78 -9.35
C ARG A 39 -22.93 8.49 -9.36
N ILE A 40 -22.96 9.79 -9.09
CA ILE A 40 -24.19 10.59 -9.17
C ILE A 40 -24.70 10.64 -10.61
N TYR A 41 -23.83 10.86 -11.58
CA TYR A 41 -24.22 10.87 -12.99
C TYR A 41 -24.73 9.50 -13.45
N LEU A 42 -24.03 8.43 -13.12
CA LEU A 42 -24.47 7.07 -13.45
C LEU A 42 -25.78 6.67 -12.76
N GLY A 43 -25.98 7.14 -11.52
CA GLY A 43 -27.19 6.89 -10.75
C GLY A 43 -28.43 7.65 -11.30
N ARG A 44 -28.24 8.65 -12.18
CA ARG A 44 -29.32 9.35 -12.87
C ARG A 44 -29.75 8.69 -14.19
N LEU A 45 -29.03 7.66 -14.65
CA LEU A 45 -29.45 6.87 -15.80
C LEU A 45 -30.75 6.12 -15.48
N PRO A 46 -31.64 5.94 -16.46
CA PRO A 46 -32.89 5.19 -16.29
C PRO A 46 -32.60 3.74 -15.87
N GLY A 47 -33.12 3.34 -14.72
CA GLY A 47 -32.99 1.98 -14.18
C GLY A 47 -31.69 1.77 -13.35
N HIS A 48 -31.80 0.84 -12.40
CA HIS A 48 -30.69 0.50 -11.47
C HIS A 48 -29.59 -0.38 -12.11
N LEU A 49 -29.85 -0.95 -13.29
CA LEU A 49 -28.96 -1.91 -13.95
C LEU A 49 -27.62 -1.31 -14.36
N ALA A 50 -27.59 -0.03 -14.75
CA ALA A 50 -26.37 0.69 -15.12
C ALA A 50 -25.39 0.80 -13.95
N LEU A 51 -25.89 1.23 -12.78
CA LEU A 51 -25.09 1.37 -11.57
C LEU A 51 -24.63 0.00 -11.03
N THR A 52 -25.50 -1.01 -11.12
CA THR A 52 -25.16 -2.40 -10.75
C THR A 52 -24.09 -2.95 -11.68
N GLY A 53 -24.21 -2.74 -13.00
CA GLY A 53 -23.21 -3.14 -13.99
C GLY A 53 -21.83 -2.52 -13.72
N LEU A 54 -21.77 -1.22 -13.38
CA LEU A 54 -20.53 -0.58 -12.95
C LEU A 54 -19.97 -1.24 -11.70
N GLY A 55 -20.80 -1.52 -10.70
CA GLY A 55 -20.38 -2.18 -9.46
C GLY A 55 -19.64 -3.50 -9.69
N LEU A 56 -20.07 -4.28 -10.70
CA LEU A 56 -19.45 -5.54 -11.09
C LEU A 56 -18.06 -5.39 -11.71
N THR A 57 -17.72 -4.20 -12.23
CA THR A 57 -16.38 -3.93 -12.79
C THR A 57 -15.36 -3.46 -11.75
N LEU A 58 -15.80 -3.06 -10.54
CA LEU A 58 -14.93 -2.51 -9.49
C LEU A 58 -13.77 -3.44 -9.07
N PRO A 59 -13.93 -4.78 -8.98
CA PRO A 59 -12.81 -5.67 -8.70
C PRO A 59 -11.71 -5.59 -9.76
N ILE A 60 -12.09 -5.48 -11.04
CA ILE A 60 -11.14 -5.38 -12.16
C ILE A 60 -10.40 -4.04 -12.10
N ILE A 61 -11.14 -2.95 -11.89
CA ILE A 61 -10.56 -1.61 -11.70
C ILE A 61 -9.55 -1.63 -10.55
N SER A 62 -9.89 -2.28 -9.43
CA SER A 62 -9.00 -2.41 -8.26
C SER A 62 -7.72 -3.18 -8.58
N ILE A 63 -7.78 -4.20 -9.42
CA ILE A 63 -6.59 -4.96 -9.88
C ILE A 63 -5.71 -4.08 -10.76
N VAL A 64 -6.28 -3.33 -11.71
CA VAL A 64 -5.54 -2.37 -12.55
C VAL A 64 -4.81 -1.34 -11.68
N MET A 65 -5.52 -0.73 -10.73
CA MET A 65 -4.93 0.21 -9.76
C MET A 65 -3.85 -0.44 -8.90
N GLY A 66 -4.02 -1.70 -8.52
CA GLY A 66 -3.05 -2.48 -7.76
C GLY A 66 -1.72 -2.60 -8.49
N PHE A 67 -1.72 -2.94 -9.79
CA PHE A 67 -0.50 -3.01 -10.60
C PHE A 67 0.12 -1.64 -10.86
N ALA A 68 -0.68 -0.59 -11.09
CA ALA A 68 -0.18 0.78 -11.20
C ALA A 68 0.55 1.21 -9.93
N ASN A 69 -0.07 0.98 -8.77
CA ASN A 69 0.52 1.27 -7.46
C ASN A 69 1.76 0.42 -7.18
N LEU A 70 1.79 -0.85 -7.59
CA LEU A 70 2.97 -1.71 -7.44
C LEU A 70 4.22 -1.06 -8.07
N CYS A 71 4.10 -0.55 -9.28
CA CYS A 71 5.21 0.12 -9.96
C CYS A 71 5.51 1.49 -9.36
N GLY A 72 4.49 2.30 -9.06
CA GLY A 72 4.65 3.65 -8.53
C GLY A 72 5.22 3.68 -7.13
N THR A 73 4.59 2.97 -6.19
CA THR A 73 5.03 2.92 -4.77
C THR A 73 6.28 2.07 -4.59
N GLY A 74 6.58 1.17 -5.53
CA GLY A 74 7.82 0.40 -5.53
C GLY A 74 9.01 1.18 -6.08
N GLY A 75 8.81 1.95 -7.15
CA GLY A 75 9.89 2.64 -7.85
C GLY A 75 10.22 4.02 -7.30
N ALA A 76 9.21 4.84 -6.98
CA ALA A 76 9.41 6.23 -6.57
C ALA A 76 10.26 6.42 -5.29
N PRO A 77 10.09 5.63 -4.21
CA PRO A 77 10.98 5.70 -3.05
C PRO A 77 12.42 5.31 -3.38
N LEU A 78 12.63 4.32 -4.27
CA LEU A 78 13.96 3.96 -4.73
C LEU A 78 14.63 5.11 -5.48
N CYS A 79 13.89 5.78 -6.38
CA CYS A 79 14.38 6.97 -7.07
C CYS A 79 14.81 8.07 -6.08
N SER A 80 14.03 8.30 -5.02
CA SER A 80 14.40 9.28 -3.97
C SER A 80 15.69 8.91 -3.27
N ILE A 81 15.90 7.61 -2.96
CA ILE A 81 17.13 7.11 -2.31
C ILE A 81 18.34 7.29 -3.23
N TYR A 82 18.24 6.87 -4.50
CA TYR A 82 19.35 6.97 -5.45
C TYR A 82 19.68 8.42 -5.80
N ARG A 83 18.66 9.29 -5.91
CA ARG A 83 18.86 10.73 -6.06
C ARG A 83 19.61 11.31 -4.84
N GLY A 84 19.27 10.89 -3.63
CA GLY A 84 19.97 11.30 -2.42
C GLY A 84 21.43 10.84 -2.36
N LYS A 85 21.77 9.71 -3.01
CA LYS A 85 23.14 9.23 -3.16
C LYS A 85 23.94 9.98 -4.23
N GLY A 86 23.31 10.86 -5.03
CA GLY A 86 23.93 11.46 -6.22
C GLY A 86 23.94 10.56 -7.45
N GLU A 87 23.33 9.38 -7.40
CA GLU A 87 23.26 8.40 -8.50
C GLU A 87 22.02 8.67 -9.38
N GLU A 88 21.94 9.85 -10.02
CA GLU A 88 20.76 10.26 -10.79
C GLU A 88 20.48 9.35 -11.99
N GLU A 89 21.54 8.85 -12.65
CA GLU A 89 21.38 7.92 -13.78
C GLU A 89 20.70 6.61 -13.36
N GLU A 90 21.06 6.06 -12.19
CA GLU A 90 20.41 4.85 -11.67
C GLU A 90 18.96 5.13 -11.27
N ALA A 91 18.66 6.32 -10.73
CA ALA A 91 17.30 6.74 -10.45
C ALA A 91 16.46 6.87 -11.74
N GLU A 92 17.03 7.44 -12.83
CA GLU A 92 16.37 7.48 -14.15
C GLU A 92 16.13 6.07 -14.72
N ARG A 93 17.09 5.15 -14.56
CA ARG A 93 16.93 3.75 -14.99
C ARG A 93 15.83 3.02 -14.20
N ILE A 94 15.71 3.26 -12.89
CA ILE A 94 14.62 2.71 -12.06
C ILE A 94 13.27 3.25 -12.56
N MET A 95 13.17 4.55 -12.83
CA MET A 95 11.95 5.16 -13.36
C MET A 95 11.60 4.59 -14.74
N GLY A 96 12.58 4.42 -15.64
CA GLY A 96 12.38 3.80 -16.96
C GLY A 96 11.91 2.34 -16.84
N ASN A 97 12.53 1.56 -15.95
CA ASN A 97 12.10 0.18 -15.70
C ASN A 97 10.67 0.10 -15.14
N ALA A 98 10.29 1.01 -14.22
CA ALA A 98 8.94 1.09 -13.71
C ALA A 98 7.92 1.43 -14.82
N PHE A 99 8.26 2.36 -15.72
CA PHE A 99 7.44 2.69 -16.88
C PHE A 99 7.25 1.50 -17.82
N THR A 100 8.32 0.78 -18.16
CA THR A 100 8.25 -0.42 -19.01
C THR A 100 7.39 -1.51 -18.34
N LEU A 101 7.53 -1.71 -17.01
CA LEU A 101 6.68 -2.64 -16.27
C LEU A 101 5.20 -2.24 -16.32
N LEU A 102 4.88 -0.95 -16.23
CA LEU A 102 3.50 -0.47 -16.36
C LEU A 102 2.91 -0.78 -17.74
N LEU A 103 3.71 -0.63 -18.80
CA LEU A 103 3.28 -0.99 -20.16
C LEU A 103 3.03 -2.50 -20.30
N ILE A 104 3.95 -3.33 -19.78
CA ILE A 104 3.83 -4.79 -19.82
C ILE A 104 2.61 -5.25 -19.01
N PHE A 105 2.45 -4.77 -17.78
CA PHE A 105 1.30 -5.11 -16.95
C PHE A 105 0.00 -4.58 -17.55
N GLY A 106 0.01 -3.36 -18.13
CA GLY A 106 -1.13 -2.79 -18.82
C GLY A 106 -1.59 -3.66 -19.99
N ALA A 107 -0.66 -4.05 -20.86
CA ALA A 107 -0.94 -4.92 -21.98
C ALA A 107 -1.41 -6.32 -21.52
N ALA A 108 -0.73 -6.91 -20.53
CA ALA A 108 -1.09 -8.23 -20.01
C ALA A 108 -2.48 -8.23 -19.34
N VAL A 109 -2.77 -7.24 -18.49
CA VAL A 109 -4.06 -7.11 -17.81
C VAL A 109 -5.17 -6.87 -18.85
N THR A 110 -4.96 -5.96 -19.80
CA THR A 110 -5.90 -5.72 -20.89
C THR A 110 -6.18 -6.99 -21.67
N GLY A 111 -5.13 -7.72 -22.12
CA GLY A 111 -5.28 -8.95 -22.90
C GLY A 111 -6.03 -10.05 -22.13
N VAL A 112 -5.61 -10.31 -20.88
CA VAL A 112 -6.23 -11.35 -20.04
C VAL A 112 -7.71 -11.01 -19.75
N PHE A 113 -7.98 -9.77 -19.31
CA PHE A 113 -9.35 -9.42 -18.91
C PHE A 113 -10.29 -9.25 -20.12
N LEU A 114 -9.80 -8.84 -21.29
CA LEU A 114 -10.63 -8.85 -22.52
C LEU A 114 -10.93 -10.28 -22.97
N LEU A 115 -9.95 -11.18 -22.91
CA LEU A 115 -10.13 -12.57 -23.31
C LEU A 115 -11.12 -13.30 -22.40
N PHE A 116 -11.01 -13.09 -21.10
CA PHE A 116 -11.83 -13.75 -20.08
C PHE A 116 -12.97 -12.88 -19.55
N ARG A 117 -13.37 -11.81 -20.27
CA ARG A 117 -14.38 -10.85 -19.80
C ARG A 117 -15.71 -11.51 -19.42
N HIS A 118 -16.19 -12.45 -20.24
CA HIS A 118 -17.46 -13.13 -20.03
C HIS A 118 -17.44 -13.97 -18.73
N PRO A 119 -16.56 -14.98 -18.55
CA PRO A 119 -16.54 -15.77 -17.32
C PRO A 119 -16.22 -14.95 -16.08
N LEU A 120 -15.41 -13.89 -16.20
CA LEU A 120 -15.05 -13.04 -15.04
C LEU A 120 -16.22 -12.19 -14.56
N LEU A 121 -17.01 -11.59 -15.47
CA LEU A 121 -18.17 -10.82 -15.05
C LEU A 121 -19.23 -11.69 -14.38
N TYR A 122 -19.49 -12.90 -14.89
CA TYR A 122 -20.38 -13.84 -14.22
C TYR A 122 -19.83 -14.33 -12.88
N LEU A 123 -18.52 -14.56 -12.77
CA LEU A 123 -17.87 -14.87 -11.50
C LEU A 123 -18.05 -13.75 -10.47
N PHE A 124 -18.08 -12.50 -10.90
CA PHE A 124 -18.31 -11.34 -10.04
C PHE A 124 -19.81 -11.06 -9.79
N GLY A 125 -20.70 -11.93 -10.29
CA GLY A 125 -22.13 -11.88 -9.99
C GLY A 125 -22.97 -11.17 -11.06
N ALA A 126 -22.49 -11.07 -12.30
CA ALA A 126 -23.32 -10.58 -13.40
C ALA A 126 -24.50 -11.52 -13.66
N SER A 127 -25.67 -10.95 -13.92
CA SER A 127 -26.83 -11.61 -14.50
C SER A 127 -26.94 -11.26 -15.98
N ASP A 128 -27.77 -11.98 -16.73
CA ASP A 128 -28.03 -11.69 -18.16
C ASP A 128 -28.53 -10.25 -18.37
N ALA A 129 -29.24 -9.69 -17.39
CA ALA A 129 -29.73 -8.31 -17.43
C ALA A 129 -28.61 -7.25 -17.15
N THR A 130 -27.64 -7.55 -16.30
CA THR A 130 -26.56 -6.60 -15.91
C THR A 130 -25.32 -6.74 -16.75
N TYR A 131 -25.11 -7.91 -17.38
CA TYR A 131 -23.94 -8.22 -18.20
C TYR A 131 -23.68 -7.19 -19.33
N PRO A 132 -24.68 -6.78 -20.17
CA PRO A 132 -24.44 -5.83 -21.26
C PRO A 132 -23.88 -4.48 -20.77
N TYR A 133 -24.34 -4.01 -19.62
CA TYR A 133 -23.85 -2.74 -19.02
C TYR A 133 -22.43 -2.90 -18.49
N ALA A 134 -22.15 -3.99 -17.77
CA ALA A 134 -20.83 -4.29 -17.23
C ALA A 134 -19.79 -4.51 -18.34
N GLU A 135 -20.15 -5.28 -19.39
CA GLU A 135 -19.28 -5.53 -20.54
C GLU A 135 -18.96 -4.26 -21.32
N ALA A 136 -19.97 -3.42 -21.54
CA ALA A 136 -19.82 -2.16 -22.28
C ALA A 136 -18.82 -1.21 -21.57
N TYR A 137 -18.96 -1.05 -20.24
CA TYR A 137 -18.03 -0.26 -19.44
C TYR A 137 -16.64 -0.87 -19.42
N MET A 138 -16.57 -2.16 -19.07
CA MET A 138 -15.31 -2.88 -18.90
C MET A 138 -14.46 -2.90 -20.16
N THR A 139 -15.06 -3.12 -21.33
CA THR A 139 -14.33 -3.18 -22.61
C THR A 139 -13.64 -1.86 -22.90
N ILE A 140 -14.36 -0.72 -22.79
CA ILE A 140 -13.80 0.60 -23.02
C ILE A 140 -12.72 0.93 -21.99
N TYR A 141 -12.97 0.65 -20.69
CA TYR A 141 -12.03 0.90 -19.62
C TYR A 141 -10.73 0.09 -19.80
N LEU A 142 -10.83 -1.19 -20.21
CA LEU A 142 -9.67 -2.05 -20.44
C LEU A 142 -8.81 -1.58 -21.62
N LEU A 143 -9.40 -1.08 -22.70
CA LEU A 143 -8.65 -0.47 -23.80
C LEU A 143 -7.87 0.78 -23.33
N GLY A 144 -8.41 1.50 -22.34
CA GLY A 144 -7.77 2.66 -21.72
C GLY A 144 -6.81 2.33 -20.57
N THR A 145 -6.67 1.06 -20.16
CA THR A 145 -5.90 0.64 -18.96
C THR A 145 -4.47 1.14 -18.97
N VAL A 146 -3.81 1.19 -20.12
CA VAL A 146 -2.44 1.69 -20.26
C VAL A 146 -2.35 3.15 -19.82
N PHE A 147 -3.33 4.00 -20.19
CA PHE A 147 -3.36 5.39 -19.75
C PHE A 147 -3.60 5.53 -18.25
N VAL A 148 -4.52 4.72 -17.70
CA VAL A 148 -4.77 4.65 -16.25
C VAL A 148 -3.49 4.28 -15.51
N MET A 149 -2.80 3.23 -15.95
CA MET A 149 -1.56 2.77 -15.33
C MET A 149 -0.44 3.82 -15.42
N ILE A 150 -0.28 4.50 -16.55
CA ILE A 150 0.72 5.57 -16.68
C ILE A 150 0.37 6.75 -15.76
N GLY A 151 -0.89 7.23 -15.78
CA GLY A 151 -1.33 8.35 -14.97
C GLY A 151 -1.11 8.12 -13.47
N LEU A 152 -1.54 6.96 -12.96
CA LEU A 152 -1.43 6.60 -11.56
C LEU A 152 -0.02 6.13 -11.17
N GLY A 153 0.60 5.27 -11.98
CA GLY A 153 1.87 4.63 -11.65
C GLY A 153 3.08 5.54 -11.80
N MET A 154 3.05 6.53 -12.73
CA MET A 154 4.16 7.45 -12.94
C MET A 154 4.03 8.75 -12.13
N ASN A 155 2.86 9.11 -11.63
CA ASN A 155 2.67 10.31 -10.81
C ASN A 155 3.53 10.33 -9.52
N PRO A 156 3.75 9.20 -8.79
CA PRO A 156 4.68 9.15 -7.66
C PRO A 156 6.11 9.55 -7.99
N PHE A 157 6.56 9.38 -9.26
CA PHE A 157 7.90 9.81 -9.69
C PHE A 157 8.01 11.33 -9.83
N ILE A 158 6.92 12.05 -10.08
CA ILE A 158 6.87 13.51 -10.04
C ILE A 158 7.04 14.00 -8.60
N THR A 159 6.29 13.42 -7.67
CA THR A 159 6.32 13.79 -6.25
C THR A 159 7.63 13.40 -5.59
N SER A 160 8.26 12.30 -6.01
CA SER A 160 9.58 11.87 -5.51
C SER A 160 10.72 12.84 -5.86
N GLN A 161 10.52 13.66 -6.89
CA GLN A 161 11.44 14.72 -7.29
C GLN A 161 11.19 16.05 -6.56
N GLY A 162 10.12 16.14 -5.76
CA GLY A 162 9.76 17.34 -5.01
C GLY A 162 8.63 18.18 -5.62
N PHE A 163 8.08 17.76 -6.75
CA PHE A 163 7.04 18.51 -7.48
C PHE A 163 5.62 18.10 -7.03
N GLY A 164 5.32 18.24 -5.73
CA GLY A 164 4.02 17.84 -5.17
C GLY A 164 2.83 18.56 -5.82
N ARG A 165 2.96 19.86 -6.10
CA ARG A 165 1.90 20.64 -6.79
C ARG A 165 1.62 20.11 -8.19
N THR A 166 2.66 19.76 -8.95
CA THR A 166 2.51 19.18 -10.30
C THR A 166 1.83 17.81 -10.23
N GLY A 167 2.18 16.98 -9.23
CA GLY A 167 1.52 15.71 -8.99
C GLY A 167 0.04 15.86 -8.64
N MET A 168 -0.33 16.86 -7.82
CA MET A 168 -1.72 17.20 -7.53
C MET A 168 -2.47 17.66 -8.80
N MET A 169 -1.83 18.50 -9.61
CA MET A 169 -2.44 19.00 -10.87
C MET A 169 -2.72 17.87 -11.85
N THR A 170 -1.94 16.79 -11.85
CA THR A 170 -2.22 15.59 -12.65
C THR A 170 -3.59 15.01 -12.31
N VAL A 171 -3.85 14.82 -11.02
CA VAL A 171 -5.13 14.27 -10.54
C VAL A 171 -6.27 15.28 -10.78
N GLY A 172 -6.01 16.57 -10.51
CA GLY A 172 -6.99 17.64 -10.73
C GLY A 172 -7.39 17.77 -12.20
N LEU A 173 -6.44 17.68 -13.14
CA LEU A 173 -6.72 17.72 -14.57
C LEU A 173 -7.63 16.56 -14.97
N GLY A 174 -7.29 15.33 -14.56
CA GLY A 174 -8.12 14.16 -14.83
C GLY A 174 -9.54 14.32 -14.29
N ALA A 175 -9.67 14.77 -13.03
CA ALA A 175 -10.96 14.97 -12.40
C ALA A 175 -11.83 16.03 -13.13
N VAL A 176 -11.26 17.17 -13.48
CA VAL A 176 -11.97 18.23 -14.21
C VAL A 176 -12.43 17.75 -15.59
N VAL A 177 -11.52 17.10 -16.34
CA VAL A 177 -11.85 16.54 -17.66
C VAL A 177 -12.96 15.52 -17.56
N ASN A 178 -12.91 14.61 -16.58
CA ASN A 178 -13.95 13.61 -16.38
C ASN A 178 -15.30 14.23 -16.03
N ILE A 179 -15.35 15.13 -15.02
CA ILE A 179 -16.58 15.81 -14.58
C ILE A 179 -17.27 16.59 -15.73
N VAL A 180 -16.46 17.17 -16.64
CA VAL A 180 -16.99 17.90 -17.81
C VAL A 180 -17.45 16.95 -18.91
N LEU A 181 -16.72 15.85 -19.16
CA LEU A 181 -17.04 14.92 -20.24
C LEU A 181 -18.17 13.94 -19.89
N ASP A 182 -18.31 13.57 -18.63
CA ASP A 182 -19.36 12.66 -18.17
C ASP A 182 -20.77 13.11 -18.63
N PRO A 183 -21.26 14.33 -18.30
CA PRO A 183 -22.60 14.74 -18.72
C PRO A 183 -22.72 14.86 -20.25
N VAL A 184 -21.64 15.20 -20.94
CA VAL A 184 -21.65 15.28 -22.42
C VAL A 184 -21.84 13.89 -23.05
N PHE A 185 -21.06 12.91 -22.61
CA PHE A 185 -21.13 11.57 -23.20
C PHE A 185 -22.31 10.77 -22.66
N ILE A 186 -22.64 10.90 -21.38
CA ILE A 186 -23.74 10.13 -20.77
C ILE A 186 -25.09 10.63 -21.26
N PHE A 187 -25.33 11.96 -21.26
CA PHE A 187 -26.65 12.53 -21.49
C PHE A 187 -26.78 13.22 -22.86
N ALA A 188 -25.83 14.10 -23.26
CA ALA A 188 -25.94 14.86 -24.48
C ALA A 188 -25.75 13.99 -25.74
N LEU A 189 -24.87 12.97 -25.68
CA LEU A 189 -24.62 12.00 -26.74
C LEU A 189 -25.37 10.67 -26.55
N ASP A 190 -26.15 10.55 -25.46
CA ASP A 190 -26.95 9.37 -25.10
C ASP A 190 -26.16 8.04 -25.11
N MET A 191 -24.87 8.11 -24.75
CA MET A 191 -24.01 6.92 -24.72
C MET A 191 -24.17 6.10 -23.43
N GLY A 192 -24.87 6.62 -22.42
CA GLY A 192 -25.09 5.95 -21.14
C GLY A 192 -23.79 5.49 -20.47
N VAL A 193 -23.73 4.21 -20.07
CA VAL A 193 -22.57 3.60 -19.39
C VAL A 193 -21.31 3.61 -20.25
N ARG A 194 -21.43 3.49 -21.57
CA ARG A 194 -20.29 3.60 -22.50
C ARG A 194 -19.68 5.00 -22.47
N GLY A 195 -20.54 6.02 -22.35
CA GLY A 195 -20.11 7.41 -22.24
C GLY A 195 -19.27 7.67 -20.99
N ALA A 196 -19.69 7.16 -19.84
CA ALA A 196 -18.95 7.24 -18.59
C ALA A 196 -17.56 6.57 -18.69
N ALA A 197 -17.52 5.36 -19.28
CA ALA A 197 -16.24 4.67 -19.48
C ALA A 197 -15.30 5.46 -20.39
N LEU A 198 -15.82 6.03 -21.50
CA LEU A 198 -15.05 6.82 -22.45
C LEU A 198 -14.53 8.13 -21.81
N ALA A 199 -15.38 8.84 -21.06
CA ALA A 199 -14.98 10.04 -20.33
C ALA A 199 -13.84 9.74 -19.34
N THR A 200 -13.95 8.64 -18.59
CA THR A 200 -12.90 8.17 -17.67
C THR A 200 -11.61 7.88 -18.42
N VAL A 201 -11.64 7.16 -19.54
CA VAL A 201 -10.44 6.82 -20.32
C VAL A 201 -9.78 8.09 -20.90
N ILE A 202 -10.55 9.04 -21.42
CA ILE A 202 -10.02 10.31 -21.94
C ILE A 202 -9.40 11.13 -20.81
N ALA A 203 -10.06 11.23 -19.66
CA ALA A 203 -9.54 11.93 -18.50
C ALA A 203 -8.21 11.34 -18.00
N GLN A 204 -8.12 10.02 -17.94
CA GLN A 204 -6.86 9.32 -17.61
C GLN A 204 -5.81 9.48 -18.70
N GLY A 205 -6.22 9.53 -19.98
CA GLY A 205 -5.35 9.86 -21.11
C GLY A 205 -4.72 11.25 -20.96
N CYS A 206 -5.52 12.26 -20.64
CA CYS A 206 -5.03 13.61 -20.36
C CYS A 206 -4.03 13.64 -19.19
N SER A 207 -4.34 12.91 -18.11
CA SER A 207 -3.45 12.75 -16.97
C SER A 207 -2.14 12.07 -17.36
N ALA A 208 -2.20 11.01 -18.15
CA ALA A 208 -1.01 10.29 -18.63
C ALA A 208 -0.12 11.17 -19.51
N VAL A 209 -0.72 11.92 -20.44
CA VAL A 209 0.01 12.87 -21.31
C VAL A 209 0.67 13.97 -20.46
N TRP A 210 -0.03 14.51 -19.46
CA TRP A 210 0.53 15.49 -18.53
C TRP A 210 1.74 14.96 -17.78
N VAL A 211 1.64 13.76 -17.22
CA VAL A 211 2.73 13.07 -16.51
C VAL A 211 3.92 12.85 -17.43
N LEU A 212 3.70 12.30 -18.62
CA LEU A 212 4.75 12.03 -19.59
C LEU A 212 5.43 13.33 -20.06
N LYS A 213 4.64 14.37 -20.41
CA LYS A 213 5.16 15.69 -20.80
C LYS A 213 6.04 16.30 -19.71
N PHE A 214 5.68 16.13 -18.43
CA PHE A 214 6.50 16.59 -17.32
C PHE A 214 7.79 15.76 -17.20
N LEU A 215 7.70 14.42 -17.15
CA LEU A 215 8.85 13.54 -16.94
C LEU A 215 9.84 13.50 -18.11
N THR A 216 9.40 13.79 -19.33
CA THR A 216 10.29 13.94 -20.49
C THR A 216 10.80 15.37 -20.68
N GLY A 217 10.15 16.34 -20.02
CA GLY A 217 10.41 17.76 -20.16
C GLY A 217 11.69 18.24 -19.43
N ARG A 218 12.05 19.50 -19.71
CA ARG A 218 13.26 20.13 -19.13
C ARG A 218 13.11 20.51 -17.65
N LYS A 219 11.87 20.54 -17.13
CA LYS A 219 11.59 20.88 -15.72
C LYS A 219 11.85 19.73 -14.76
N ALA A 220 11.78 18.48 -15.26
CA ALA A 220 12.04 17.29 -14.44
C ALA A 220 13.54 17.19 -14.13
N ILE A 221 13.85 16.87 -12.86
CA ILE A 221 15.22 16.59 -12.40
C ILE A 221 15.65 15.24 -12.97
N LEU A 222 14.85 14.19 -12.73
CA LEU A 222 15.00 12.87 -13.32
C LEU A 222 14.14 12.80 -14.57
N ARG A 223 14.75 12.50 -15.71
CA ARG A 223 14.03 12.45 -16.98
C ARG A 223 13.80 11.03 -17.46
N LEU A 224 12.58 10.79 -17.93
CA LEU A 224 12.26 9.55 -18.63
C LEU A 224 12.90 9.59 -20.03
N ARG A 225 13.92 8.76 -20.24
CA ARG A 225 14.66 8.66 -21.51
C ARG A 225 14.49 7.28 -22.11
N LEU A 226 14.35 7.18 -23.42
CA LEU A 226 14.18 5.91 -24.13
C LEU A 226 15.32 4.92 -23.84
N ARG A 227 16.56 5.39 -23.70
CA ARG A 227 17.73 4.55 -23.36
C ARG A 227 17.60 3.84 -22.01
N ASN A 228 16.75 4.34 -21.09
CA ASN A 228 16.59 3.84 -19.73
C ASN A 228 15.41 2.86 -19.60
N LEU A 229 14.73 2.52 -20.69
CA LEU A 229 13.56 1.61 -20.70
C LEU A 229 13.96 0.14 -20.63
N ALA A 230 15.20 -0.20 -20.95
CA ALA A 230 15.69 -1.57 -20.90
C ALA A 230 15.57 -2.16 -19.49
N LEU A 231 14.89 -3.30 -19.39
CA LEU A 231 14.63 -3.96 -18.11
C LEU A 231 15.93 -4.54 -17.53
N GLY A 232 16.23 -4.17 -16.30
CA GLY A 232 17.29 -4.77 -15.50
C GLY A 232 16.70 -5.67 -14.42
N ALA A 233 17.02 -6.96 -14.41
CA ALA A 233 16.43 -7.93 -13.48
C ALA A 233 16.57 -7.50 -12.01
N GLY A 234 17.69 -6.92 -11.59
CA GLY A 234 17.90 -6.40 -10.24
C GLY A 234 16.98 -5.24 -9.89
N ARG A 235 16.77 -4.30 -10.84
CA ARG A 235 15.86 -3.14 -10.68
C ARG A 235 14.41 -3.60 -10.61
N VAL A 236 13.99 -4.44 -11.54
CA VAL A 236 12.65 -5.05 -11.56
C VAL A 236 12.35 -5.74 -10.24
N LYS A 237 13.28 -6.59 -9.76
CA LYS A 237 13.13 -7.27 -8.46
C LYS A 237 12.98 -6.30 -7.31
N SER A 238 13.73 -5.20 -7.29
CA SER A 238 13.65 -4.19 -6.23
C SER A 238 12.35 -3.42 -6.27
N ILE A 239 11.89 -3.00 -7.47
CA ILE A 239 10.61 -2.30 -7.68
C ILE A 239 9.45 -3.19 -7.24
N VAL A 240 9.38 -4.41 -7.77
CA VAL A 240 8.31 -5.35 -7.44
C VAL A 240 8.33 -5.71 -5.95
N ALA A 241 9.50 -6.04 -5.39
CA ALA A 241 9.60 -6.41 -3.97
C ALA A 241 9.11 -5.31 -3.02
N LEU A 242 9.36 -4.03 -3.34
CA LEU A 242 8.90 -2.91 -2.52
C LEU A 242 7.42 -2.61 -2.79
N GLY A 243 7.00 -2.62 -4.05
CA GLY A 243 5.63 -2.35 -4.48
C GLY A 243 4.62 -3.41 -4.04
N LEU A 244 5.05 -4.66 -3.86
CA LEU A 244 4.21 -5.72 -3.31
C LEU A 244 3.61 -5.37 -1.95
N SER A 245 4.25 -4.49 -1.16
CA SER A 245 3.69 -4.06 0.13
C SER A 245 2.37 -3.31 -0.03
N GLY A 246 2.28 -2.40 -0.99
CA GLY A 246 1.05 -1.67 -1.32
C GLY A 246 0.03 -2.55 -2.04
N PHE A 247 0.49 -3.40 -2.95
CA PHE A 247 -0.38 -4.35 -3.65
C PHE A 247 -1.09 -5.31 -2.69
N TYR A 248 -0.34 -5.98 -1.81
CA TYR A 248 -0.94 -6.86 -0.80
C TYR A 248 -1.83 -6.12 0.19
N MET A 249 -1.50 -4.87 0.54
CA MET A 249 -2.35 -4.07 1.41
C MET A 249 -3.72 -3.82 0.77
N ASN A 250 -3.78 -3.47 -0.51
CA ASN A 250 -5.05 -3.26 -1.23
C ASN A 250 -5.83 -4.57 -1.39
N LEU A 251 -5.16 -5.64 -1.82
CA LEU A 251 -5.79 -6.95 -1.99
C LEU A 251 -6.38 -7.49 -0.68
N THR A 252 -5.61 -7.42 0.40
CA THR A 252 -6.07 -7.89 1.72
C THR A 252 -7.14 -6.99 2.32
N ASN A 253 -7.14 -5.68 2.06
CA ASN A 253 -8.23 -4.79 2.46
C ASN A 253 -9.54 -5.21 1.79
N SER A 254 -9.54 -5.48 0.48
CA SER A 254 -10.73 -5.92 -0.26
C SER A 254 -11.23 -7.27 0.24
N LEU A 255 -10.32 -8.23 0.46
CA LEU A 255 -10.69 -9.55 0.98
C LEU A 255 -11.31 -9.47 2.39
N VAL A 256 -10.69 -8.71 3.28
CA VAL A 256 -11.21 -8.50 4.65
C VAL A 256 -12.56 -7.81 4.61
N GLN A 257 -12.78 -6.85 3.70
CA GLN A 257 -14.07 -6.19 3.54
C GLN A 257 -15.18 -7.17 3.16
N VAL A 258 -14.91 -8.11 2.24
CA VAL A 258 -15.86 -9.17 1.86
C VAL A 258 -16.17 -10.07 3.05
N VAL A 259 -15.14 -10.52 3.79
CA VAL A 259 -15.31 -11.36 4.99
C VAL A 259 -16.10 -10.62 6.06
N CYS A 260 -15.79 -9.34 6.32
CA CYS A 260 -16.52 -8.51 7.29
C CYS A 260 -18.00 -8.39 6.91
N ASN A 261 -18.30 -8.07 5.65
CA ASN A 261 -19.67 -7.91 5.18
C ASN A 261 -20.46 -9.22 5.27
N ALA A 262 -19.86 -10.34 4.82
CA ALA A 262 -20.50 -11.65 4.91
C ALA A 262 -20.77 -12.07 6.35
N THR A 263 -19.82 -11.82 7.26
CA THR A 263 -19.99 -12.12 8.68
C THR A 263 -21.04 -11.23 9.34
N LEU A 264 -21.03 -9.92 9.05
CA LEU A 264 -22.04 -8.99 9.57
C LEU A 264 -23.44 -9.33 9.05
N GLN A 265 -23.56 -9.73 7.78
CA GLN A 265 -24.81 -10.20 7.20
C GLN A 265 -25.36 -11.42 7.95
N ALA A 266 -24.50 -12.39 8.28
CA ALA A 266 -24.89 -13.61 8.96
C ALA A 266 -25.34 -13.39 10.43
N TYR A 267 -24.72 -12.45 11.15
CA TYR A 267 -24.96 -12.23 12.59
C TYR A 267 -25.86 -11.03 12.91
N GLY A 268 -26.00 -10.06 12.01
CA GLY A 268 -26.70 -8.81 12.28
C GLY A 268 -27.54 -8.26 11.12
N GLY A 269 -27.60 -9.00 9.99
CA GLY A 269 -28.40 -8.62 8.85
C GLY A 269 -27.94 -7.32 8.17
N ASP A 270 -28.81 -6.78 7.33
CA ASP A 270 -28.57 -5.59 6.51
C ASP A 270 -28.25 -4.34 7.34
N LEU A 271 -28.83 -4.23 8.54
CA LEU A 271 -28.59 -3.11 9.45
C LEU A 271 -27.10 -2.94 9.76
N TYR A 272 -26.42 -4.02 10.16
CA TYR A 272 -25.01 -3.95 10.54
C TYR A 272 -24.07 -3.86 9.34
N VAL A 273 -24.47 -4.36 8.17
CA VAL A 273 -23.75 -4.11 6.90
C VAL A 273 -23.83 -2.62 6.54
N GLY A 274 -25.00 -1.99 6.73
CA GLY A 274 -25.20 -0.56 6.56
C GLY A 274 -24.34 0.27 7.54
N VAL A 275 -24.34 -0.10 8.83
CA VAL A 275 -23.47 0.51 9.85
C VAL A 275 -21.98 0.40 9.46
N MET A 276 -21.53 -0.76 8.99
CA MET A 276 -20.15 -0.94 8.55
C MET A 276 -19.79 -0.09 7.33
N THR A 277 -20.75 0.12 6.43
CA THR A 277 -20.56 1.01 5.26
C THR A 277 -20.33 2.45 5.70
N ILE A 278 -21.10 2.94 6.69
CA ILE A 278 -20.91 4.27 7.28
C ILE A 278 -19.54 4.37 7.95
N ILE A 279 -19.16 3.38 8.77
CA ILE A 279 -17.86 3.33 9.44
C ILE A 279 -16.70 3.33 8.44
N ASN A 280 -16.81 2.58 7.34
CA ASN A 280 -15.80 2.58 6.28
C ASN A 280 -15.68 3.94 5.57
N SER A 281 -16.80 4.62 5.33
CA SER A 281 -16.80 5.96 4.73
C SER A 281 -16.12 6.97 5.64
N LEU A 282 -16.42 6.94 6.95
CA LEU A 282 -15.74 7.76 7.95
C LEU A 282 -14.23 7.44 8.00
N ARG A 283 -13.88 6.16 7.97
CA ARG A 283 -12.49 5.73 7.96
C ARG A 283 -11.73 6.29 6.74
N GLU A 284 -12.31 6.24 5.55
CA GLU A 284 -11.69 6.80 4.35
C GLU A 284 -11.40 8.29 4.50
N VAL A 285 -12.38 9.08 4.96
CA VAL A 285 -12.22 10.51 5.21
C VAL A 285 -11.11 10.78 6.23
N PHE A 286 -11.09 10.03 7.34
CA PHE A 286 -10.08 10.20 8.40
C PHE A 286 -8.69 9.73 7.96
N PHE A 287 -8.61 8.85 7.00
CA PHE A 287 -7.34 8.26 6.52
C PHE A 287 -6.62 9.11 5.49
N MET A 288 -7.35 9.90 4.69
CA MET A 288 -6.76 10.67 3.59
C MET A 288 -5.60 11.59 4.01
N PRO A 289 -5.73 12.43 5.07
CA PRO A 289 -4.63 13.29 5.47
C PRO A 289 -3.43 12.52 6.03
N VAL A 290 -3.66 11.39 6.72
CA VAL A 290 -2.60 10.50 7.19
C VAL A 290 -1.83 9.91 6.01
N GLN A 291 -2.55 9.48 4.97
CA GLN A 291 -1.94 8.93 3.76
C GLN A 291 -1.19 10.01 2.97
N GLY A 292 -1.78 11.20 2.83
CA GLY A 292 -1.14 12.36 2.20
C GLY A 292 0.17 12.75 2.90
N LEU A 293 0.15 12.82 4.25
CA LEU A 293 1.33 13.09 5.05
C LEU A 293 2.40 12.00 4.89
N THR A 294 2.01 10.73 4.97
CA THR A 294 2.93 9.60 4.82
C THR A 294 3.57 9.60 3.43
N ASN A 295 2.78 9.79 2.38
CA ASN A 295 3.27 9.85 1.01
C ASN A 295 4.18 11.05 0.78
N GLY A 296 3.86 12.22 1.36
CA GLY A 296 4.70 13.42 1.29
C GLY A 296 6.02 13.29 2.05
N ALA A 297 6.03 12.53 3.16
CA ALA A 297 7.24 12.28 3.93
C ALA A 297 8.19 11.27 3.28
N GLN A 298 7.67 10.33 2.46
CA GLN A 298 8.48 9.28 1.84
C GLN A 298 9.64 9.83 0.99
N PRO A 299 9.46 10.77 0.05
CA PRO A 299 10.55 11.32 -0.74
C PRO A 299 11.62 12.01 0.10
N VAL A 300 11.19 12.81 1.09
CA VAL A 300 12.09 13.54 1.98
C VAL A 300 12.94 12.59 2.82
N THR A 301 12.31 11.56 3.38
CA THR A 301 12.97 10.55 4.20
C THR A 301 13.94 9.70 3.36
N GLY A 302 13.49 9.23 2.19
CA GLY A 302 14.29 8.41 1.27
C GLY A 302 15.51 9.15 0.73
N TYR A 303 15.34 10.40 0.30
CA TYR A 303 16.42 11.25 -0.17
C TYR A 303 17.49 11.46 0.91
N ASN A 304 17.11 11.92 2.11
CA ASN A 304 18.06 12.14 3.20
C ASN A 304 18.75 10.85 3.65
N TYR A 305 18.07 9.71 3.57
CA TYR A 305 18.67 8.41 3.82
C TYR A 305 19.73 8.04 2.78
N GLY A 306 19.43 8.25 1.49
CA GLY A 306 20.37 8.08 0.39
C GLY A 306 21.61 8.98 0.54
N ALA A 307 21.39 10.24 0.92
CA ALA A 307 22.45 11.23 1.16
C ALA A 307 23.28 10.97 2.44
N GLY A 308 22.92 9.94 3.25
CA GLY A 308 23.61 9.63 4.49
C GLY A 308 23.37 10.65 5.63
N ARG A 309 22.35 11.52 5.52
CA ARG A 309 22.00 12.53 6.53
C ARG A 309 21.04 11.94 7.56
N TYR A 310 21.53 11.09 8.42
CA TYR A 310 20.73 10.28 9.34
C TYR A 310 20.03 11.10 10.43
N SER A 311 20.59 12.24 10.84
CA SER A 311 19.94 13.18 11.76
C SER A 311 18.65 13.74 11.17
N ARG A 312 18.66 14.10 9.86
CA ARG A 312 17.49 14.58 9.14
C ARG A 312 16.45 13.48 8.91
N VAL A 313 16.89 12.24 8.66
CA VAL A 313 15.98 11.07 8.58
C VAL A 313 15.24 10.89 9.92
N ARG A 314 15.95 10.95 11.06
CA ARG A 314 15.32 10.86 12.38
C ARG A 314 14.34 11.99 12.64
N SER A 315 14.69 13.21 12.25
CA SER A 315 13.79 14.38 12.35
C SER A 315 12.54 14.21 11.49
N SER A 316 12.68 13.68 10.26
CA SER A 316 11.55 13.36 9.38
C SER A 316 10.62 12.31 9.99
N ILE A 317 11.18 11.22 10.54
CA ILE A 317 10.40 10.18 11.23
C ILE A 317 9.66 10.77 12.43
N ARG A 318 10.36 11.54 13.29
CA ARG A 318 9.76 12.15 14.47
C ARG A 318 8.61 13.08 14.10
N PHE A 319 8.82 13.96 13.13
CA PHE A 319 7.81 14.90 12.66
C PHE A 319 6.60 14.16 12.09
N SER A 320 6.81 13.19 11.19
CA SER A 320 5.72 12.42 10.59
C SER A 320 4.91 11.67 11.64
N VAL A 321 5.57 10.99 12.58
CA VAL A 321 4.89 10.28 13.67
C VAL A 321 4.10 11.26 14.55
N ALA A 322 4.71 12.38 14.96
CA ALA A 322 4.06 13.35 15.84
C ALA A 322 2.81 13.96 15.20
N VAL A 323 2.88 14.38 13.93
CA VAL A 323 1.73 14.96 13.20
C VAL A 323 0.66 13.90 12.95
N THR A 324 1.05 12.68 12.57
CA THR A 324 0.09 11.59 12.33
C THR A 324 -0.65 11.21 13.62
N VAL A 325 0.07 11.10 14.75
CA VAL A 325 -0.53 10.79 16.06
C VAL A 325 -1.41 11.94 16.54
N GLY A 326 -0.94 13.19 16.43
CA GLY A 326 -1.72 14.36 16.82
C GLY A 326 -3.03 14.47 16.04
N TYR A 327 -2.97 14.28 14.72
CA TYR A 327 -4.15 14.24 13.86
C TYR A 327 -5.09 13.08 14.26
N ALA A 328 -4.54 11.87 14.44
CA ALA A 328 -5.32 10.70 14.82
C ALA A 328 -5.98 10.88 16.19
N ALA A 329 -5.34 11.56 17.14
CA ALA A 329 -5.90 11.85 18.46
C ALA A 329 -7.11 12.79 18.37
N VAL A 330 -7.09 13.80 17.51
CA VAL A 330 -8.23 14.71 17.27
C VAL A 330 -9.43 13.93 16.73
N PHE A 331 -9.23 13.11 15.70
CA PHE A 331 -10.32 12.30 15.12
C PHE A 331 -10.78 11.17 16.03
N TRP A 332 -9.87 10.57 16.80
CA TRP A 332 -10.22 9.63 17.85
C TRP A 332 -11.14 10.28 18.89
N ALA A 333 -10.80 11.49 19.36
CA ALA A 333 -11.62 12.23 20.29
C ALA A 333 -13.00 12.56 19.69
N ALA A 334 -13.05 12.99 18.43
CA ALA A 334 -14.32 13.25 17.74
C ALA A 334 -15.18 11.98 17.62
N ALA A 335 -14.59 10.82 17.29
CA ALA A 335 -15.29 9.56 17.20
C ALA A 335 -15.79 9.02 18.57
N MET A 336 -15.04 9.29 19.64
CA MET A 336 -15.42 8.89 21.00
C MET A 336 -16.47 9.79 21.63
N LEU A 337 -16.34 11.12 21.43
CA LEU A 337 -17.21 12.14 22.06
C LEU A 337 -18.52 12.35 21.28
N PHE A 338 -18.45 12.34 19.94
CA PHE A 338 -19.58 12.69 19.07
C PHE A 338 -19.95 11.59 18.06
N PRO A 339 -20.02 10.29 18.43
CA PRO A 339 -20.29 9.21 17.49
C PRO A 339 -21.65 9.34 16.82
N GLY A 340 -22.68 9.76 17.56
CA GLY A 340 -24.03 9.95 17.02
C GLY A 340 -24.10 11.05 15.96
N LEU A 341 -23.35 12.15 16.12
CA LEU A 341 -23.28 13.21 15.12
C LEU A 341 -22.64 12.70 13.82
N LEU A 342 -21.54 11.97 13.93
CA LEU A 342 -20.81 11.41 12.78
C LEU A 342 -21.67 10.43 11.98
N ILE A 343 -22.48 9.61 12.65
CA ILE A 343 -23.38 8.66 11.97
C ILE A 343 -24.53 9.39 11.30
N ARG A 344 -25.14 10.38 11.98
CA ARG A 344 -26.26 11.17 11.45
C ARG A 344 -25.95 11.94 10.18
N VAL A 345 -24.69 12.26 9.93
CA VAL A 345 -24.24 12.85 8.65
C VAL A 345 -24.55 11.92 7.46
N PHE A 346 -24.56 10.59 7.69
CA PHE A 346 -24.79 9.59 6.62
C PHE A 346 -26.20 9.00 6.67
N ASN A 347 -26.71 8.73 7.87
CA ASN A 347 -28.05 8.19 8.06
C ASN A 347 -28.63 8.64 9.40
N SER A 348 -29.86 9.15 9.38
CA SER A 348 -30.57 9.67 10.57
C SER A 348 -31.58 8.69 11.16
N GLU A 349 -31.72 7.49 10.61
CA GLU A 349 -32.63 6.47 11.13
C GLU A 349 -32.25 6.05 12.54
N PRO A 350 -33.21 6.05 13.52
CA PRO A 350 -32.93 5.79 14.93
C PRO A 350 -32.24 4.43 15.16
N GLU A 351 -32.63 3.39 14.42
CA GLU A 351 -32.04 2.04 14.53
C GLU A 351 -30.58 2.03 14.09
N VAL A 352 -30.26 2.69 12.96
CA VAL A 352 -28.89 2.78 12.45
C VAL A 352 -28.01 3.56 13.40
N VAL A 353 -28.54 4.66 13.97
CA VAL A 353 -27.81 5.48 14.95
C VAL A 353 -27.56 4.69 16.23
N ALA A 354 -28.57 3.98 16.75
CA ALA A 354 -28.46 3.19 17.97
C ALA A 354 -27.46 2.02 17.84
N ALA A 355 -27.49 1.29 16.73
CA ALA A 355 -26.55 0.21 16.43
C ALA A 355 -25.14 0.73 16.09
N GLY A 356 -25.07 1.88 15.42
CA GLY A 356 -23.83 2.46 14.93
C GLY A 356 -22.96 3.07 16.03
N ILE A 357 -23.53 3.69 17.07
CA ILE A 357 -22.76 4.34 18.15
C ILE A 357 -21.78 3.36 18.83
N PRO A 358 -22.21 2.21 19.37
CA PRO A 358 -21.28 1.26 19.99
C PRO A 358 -20.29 0.66 18.97
N ALA A 359 -20.76 0.34 17.77
CA ALA A 359 -19.91 -0.20 16.70
C ALA A 359 -18.79 0.77 16.31
N LEU A 360 -19.11 2.06 16.13
CA LEU A 360 -18.14 3.09 15.80
C LEU A 360 -17.12 3.30 16.92
N ARG A 361 -17.57 3.35 18.17
CA ARG A 361 -16.67 3.46 19.33
C ARG A 361 -15.70 2.30 19.41
N ILE A 362 -16.16 1.06 19.26
CA ILE A 362 -15.31 -0.14 19.28
C ILE A 362 -14.32 -0.11 18.12
N TYR A 363 -14.79 0.22 16.91
CA TYR A 363 -13.94 0.24 15.70
C TYR A 363 -12.80 1.25 15.80
N PHE A 364 -13.08 2.47 16.30
CA PHE A 364 -12.11 3.55 16.37
C PHE A 364 -11.38 3.67 17.72
N CYS A 365 -11.69 2.86 18.73
CA CYS A 365 -11.05 2.98 20.06
C CYS A 365 -9.51 2.89 19.99
N LEU A 366 -8.97 2.13 19.05
CA LEU A 366 -7.53 1.93 18.85
C LEU A 366 -7.00 2.57 17.55
N PHE A 367 -7.63 3.66 17.09
CA PHE A 367 -7.25 4.38 15.88
C PHE A 367 -5.84 4.99 15.95
N ILE A 368 -5.38 5.41 17.14
CA ILE A 368 -4.02 5.94 17.34
C ILE A 368 -2.95 4.89 17.03
N PRO A 369 -2.97 3.64 17.57
CA PRO A 369 -2.06 2.57 17.14
C PRO A 369 -2.06 2.30 15.63
N MET A 370 -3.23 2.38 14.98
CA MET A 370 -3.33 2.23 13.54
C MET A 370 -2.57 3.32 12.78
N SER A 371 -2.66 4.57 13.24
CA SER A 371 -1.94 5.69 12.63
C SER A 371 -0.42 5.55 12.77
N LEU A 372 0.04 5.03 13.89
CA LEU A 372 1.44 4.67 14.14
C LEU A 372 1.93 3.60 13.16
N GLN A 373 1.09 2.60 12.84
CA GLN A 373 1.44 1.58 11.84
C GLN A 373 1.67 2.22 10.48
N MET A 374 0.80 3.14 10.05
CA MET A 374 0.93 3.80 8.75
C MET A 374 2.22 4.59 8.66
N ALA A 375 2.54 5.38 9.69
CA ALA A 375 3.80 6.11 9.74
C ALA A 375 5.01 5.16 9.72
N GLY A 376 4.99 4.10 10.51
CA GLY A 376 6.07 3.10 10.56
C GLY A 376 6.26 2.34 9.26
N GLN A 377 5.16 1.94 8.60
CA GLN A 377 5.21 1.27 7.30
C GLN A 377 5.72 2.22 6.22
N GLY A 378 5.29 3.50 6.21
CA GLY A 378 5.81 4.54 5.34
C GLY A 378 7.33 4.71 5.47
N VAL A 379 7.87 4.63 6.69
CA VAL A 379 9.31 4.64 6.92
C VAL A 379 10.00 3.43 6.30
N PHE A 380 9.45 2.21 6.43
CA PHE A 380 10.04 1.02 5.80
C PHE A 380 10.06 1.14 4.28
N VAL A 381 8.99 1.66 3.67
CA VAL A 381 8.91 1.93 2.23
C VAL A 381 9.94 2.99 1.81
N SER A 382 10.01 4.12 2.54
CA SER A 382 10.98 5.21 2.26
C SER A 382 12.43 4.76 2.28
N LEU A 383 12.76 3.77 3.11
CA LEU A 383 14.12 3.23 3.26
C LEU A 383 14.37 1.99 2.39
N GLY A 384 13.45 1.63 1.48
CA GLY A 384 13.58 0.46 0.62
C GLY A 384 13.54 -0.88 1.35
N ARG A 385 13.00 -0.94 2.57
CA ARG A 385 12.94 -2.16 3.40
C ARG A 385 11.71 -3.02 3.05
N SER A 386 11.70 -3.57 1.84
CA SER A 386 10.55 -4.31 1.28
C SER A 386 10.04 -5.45 2.18
N LYS A 387 10.94 -6.24 2.77
CA LYS A 387 10.54 -7.39 3.62
C LYS A 387 9.70 -6.96 4.81
N GLN A 388 10.10 -5.88 5.51
CA GLN A 388 9.34 -5.34 6.63
C GLN A 388 8.03 -4.70 6.18
N ALA A 389 8.06 -3.95 5.07
CA ALA A 389 6.87 -3.31 4.53
C ALA A 389 5.79 -4.34 4.14
N VAL A 390 6.15 -5.41 3.42
CA VAL A 390 5.24 -6.50 3.05
C VAL A 390 4.75 -7.26 4.29
N PHE A 391 5.64 -7.60 5.22
CA PHE A 391 5.27 -8.32 6.42
C PHE A 391 4.19 -7.59 7.24
N PHE A 392 4.36 -6.29 7.49
CA PHE A 392 3.38 -5.53 8.27
C PHE A 392 2.09 -5.22 7.50
N SER A 393 2.13 -5.20 6.16
CA SER A 393 0.91 -5.13 5.34
C SER A 393 0.04 -6.36 5.54
N LEU A 394 0.66 -7.56 5.54
CA LEU A 394 -0.06 -8.83 5.68
C LEU A 394 -0.43 -9.14 7.14
N LEU A 395 0.47 -8.83 8.10
CA LEU A 395 0.29 -9.15 9.51
C LEU A 395 -1.05 -8.64 10.04
N ARG A 396 -1.33 -7.36 9.84
CA ARG A 396 -2.53 -6.73 10.40
C ARG A 396 -3.81 -7.26 9.76
N LYS A 397 -3.89 -7.27 8.45
CA LYS A 397 -5.14 -7.57 7.73
C LYS A 397 -5.36 -9.06 7.50
N ALA A 398 -4.36 -9.77 6.95
CA ALA A 398 -4.53 -11.17 6.58
C ALA A 398 -4.32 -12.12 7.76
N ILE A 399 -3.30 -11.86 8.62
CA ILE A 399 -2.92 -12.81 9.67
C ILE A 399 -3.72 -12.57 10.95
N ILE A 400 -4.05 -11.31 11.28
CA ILE A 400 -4.76 -10.99 12.53
C ILE A 400 -6.24 -10.72 12.25
N ASN A 401 -6.55 -9.72 11.42
CA ASN A 401 -7.92 -9.24 11.27
C ASN A 401 -8.85 -10.29 10.63
N ALA A 402 -8.49 -10.88 9.49
CA ALA A 402 -9.34 -11.82 8.77
C ALA A 402 -9.75 -13.04 9.65
N PRO A 403 -8.84 -13.74 10.34
CA PRO A 403 -9.24 -14.85 11.22
C PRO A 403 -10.08 -14.39 12.42
N LEU A 404 -9.73 -13.25 13.05
CA LEU A 404 -10.49 -12.74 14.19
C LEU A 404 -11.90 -12.30 13.80
N THR A 405 -12.08 -11.76 12.58
CA THR A 405 -13.40 -11.37 12.05
C THR A 405 -14.35 -12.58 11.93
N VAL A 406 -13.82 -13.78 11.71
CA VAL A 406 -14.62 -15.00 11.63
C VAL A 406 -14.82 -15.64 13.02
N VAL A 407 -13.78 -15.61 13.87
CA VAL A 407 -13.77 -16.32 15.15
C VAL A 407 -14.49 -15.55 16.27
N LEU A 408 -14.24 -14.25 16.42
CA LEU A 408 -14.84 -13.47 17.52
C LEU A 408 -16.37 -13.38 17.48
N PRO A 409 -17.03 -13.30 16.32
CA PRO A 409 -18.48 -13.28 16.24
C PRO A 409 -19.17 -14.51 16.82
N ILE A 410 -18.49 -15.66 16.89
CA ILE A 410 -19.03 -16.88 17.51
C ILE A 410 -19.40 -16.63 18.99
N TRP A 411 -18.66 -15.76 19.69
CA TRP A 411 -18.90 -15.46 21.11
C TRP A 411 -19.51 -14.08 21.35
N MET A 412 -19.25 -13.11 20.45
CA MET A 412 -19.61 -11.71 20.65
C MET A 412 -20.63 -11.19 19.63
N GLY A 413 -21.14 -12.05 18.73
CA GLY A 413 -22.03 -11.61 17.66
C GLY A 413 -21.41 -10.52 16.78
N THR A 414 -22.21 -9.54 16.38
CA THR A 414 -21.78 -8.43 15.51
C THR A 414 -20.65 -7.59 16.10
N THR A 415 -20.61 -7.42 17.44
CA THR A 415 -19.54 -6.66 18.11
C THR A 415 -18.17 -7.31 17.94
N GLY A 416 -18.12 -8.63 17.72
CA GLY A 416 -16.91 -9.39 17.46
C GLY A 416 -16.18 -8.93 16.19
N VAL A 417 -16.92 -8.55 15.13
CA VAL A 417 -16.33 -8.03 13.88
C VAL A 417 -15.60 -6.71 14.11
N PHE A 418 -16.25 -5.78 14.83
CA PHE A 418 -15.64 -4.47 15.14
C PHE A 418 -14.46 -4.61 16.11
N THR A 419 -14.55 -5.52 17.08
CA THR A 419 -13.48 -5.83 18.03
C THR A 419 -12.29 -6.47 17.34
N ALA A 420 -12.49 -7.31 16.31
CA ALA A 420 -11.42 -7.89 15.51
C ALA A 420 -10.54 -6.81 14.85
N GLU A 421 -11.17 -5.78 14.28
CA GLU A 421 -10.41 -4.65 13.70
C GLU A 421 -9.64 -3.90 14.80
N ALA A 422 -10.25 -3.60 15.95
CA ALA A 422 -9.60 -2.92 17.07
C ALA A 422 -8.37 -3.69 17.56
N ILE A 423 -8.47 -5.00 17.78
CA ILE A 423 -7.34 -5.85 18.19
C ILE A 423 -6.25 -5.84 17.12
N SER A 424 -6.62 -5.94 15.83
CA SER A 424 -5.65 -5.92 14.73
C SER A 424 -4.91 -4.59 14.64
N GLN A 425 -5.58 -3.47 14.91
CA GLN A 425 -4.99 -2.14 14.98
C GLN A 425 -3.97 -2.02 16.12
N LEU A 426 -4.29 -2.54 17.30
CA LEU A 426 -3.38 -2.52 18.43
C LEU A 426 -2.12 -3.35 18.17
N VAL A 427 -2.32 -4.63 17.84
CA VAL A 427 -1.19 -5.57 17.66
C VAL A 427 -0.34 -5.16 16.45
N GLY A 428 -0.96 -4.85 15.31
CA GLY A 428 -0.29 -4.41 14.09
C GLY A 428 0.43 -3.08 14.29
N GLY A 429 -0.23 -2.11 14.95
CA GLY A 429 0.30 -0.79 15.25
C GLY A 429 1.54 -0.85 16.15
N LEU A 430 1.43 -1.53 17.30
CA LEU A 430 2.54 -1.67 18.24
C LEU A 430 3.69 -2.48 17.63
N ALA A 431 3.42 -3.61 16.98
CA ALA A 431 4.45 -4.44 16.37
C ALA A 431 5.23 -3.69 15.30
N CYS A 432 4.54 -2.95 14.40
CA CYS A 432 5.18 -2.15 13.37
C CYS A 432 6.03 -1.02 13.96
N SER A 433 5.47 -0.27 14.91
CA SER A 433 6.13 0.89 15.53
C SER A 433 7.36 0.49 16.36
N LEU A 434 7.23 -0.55 17.17
CA LEU A 434 8.36 -1.08 17.95
C LEU A 434 9.46 -1.62 17.02
N THR A 435 9.09 -2.34 15.96
CA THR A 435 10.07 -2.82 14.98
C THR A 435 10.75 -1.64 14.28
N MET A 436 10.02 -0.62 13.87
CA MET A 436 10.58 0.60 13.26
C MET A 436 11.53 1.30 14.23
N TYR A 437 11.13 1.46 15.48
CA TYR A 437 11.97 2.10 16.51
C TYR A 437 13.28 1.35 16.73
N PHE A 438 13.23 0.02 16.94
CA PHE A 438 14.43 -0.77 17.25
C PHE A 438 15.31 -1.07 16.03
N THR A 439 14.74 -1.19 14.83
CA THR A 439 15.49 -1.58 13.62
C THR A 439 15.89 -0.40 12.74
N VAL A 440 15.22 0.76 12.90
CA VAL A 440 15.48 1.96 12.10
C VAL A 440 15.89 3.13 12.99
N TYR A 441 14.96 3.64 13.81
CA TYR A 441 15.13 4.91 14.50
C TYR A 441 16.32 4.92 15.47
N ARG A 442 16.40 3.90 16.33
CA ARG A 442 17.50 3.77 17.32
C ARG A 442 18.88 3.56 16.66
N PRO A 443 19.05 2.65 15.68
CA PRO A 443 20.32 2.49 14.97
C PRO A 443 20.78 3.75 14.22
N LEU A 444 19.87 4.47 13.55
CA LEU A 444 20.19 5.71 12.85
C LEU A 444 20.77 6.79 13.78
N GLY A 445 20.40 6.80 15.06
CA GLY A 445 20.93 7.74 16.03
C GLY A 445 22.39 7.50 16.43
N ARG A 446 22.96 6.37 16.05
CA ARG A 446 24.35 6.00 16.32
C ARG A 446 25.27 6.21 15.12
N LEU A 447 24.70 6.53 13.97
CA LEU A 447 25.44 6.76 12.72
C LEU A 447 25.73 8.25 12.62
N PRO A 448 26.99 8.66 12.35
CA PRO A 448 27.32 10.04 12.05
C PRO A 448 26.74 10.41 10.69
N ASP A 449 26.33 11.67 10.53
CA ASP A 449 25.95 12.21 9.24
C ASP A 449 27.18 12.27 8.33
N ARG A 450 27.00 11.94 7.06
CA ARG A 450 28.05 12.15 6.06
C ARG A 450 28.24 13.65 5.86
N PRO A 451 29.51 14.14 5.82
CA PRO A 451 29.77 15.52 5.46
C PRO A 451 29.20 15.78 4.05
N PRO A 452 28.76 17.02 3.73
CA PRO A 452 28.41 17.37 2.38
C PRO A 452 29.64 17.14 1.51
N GLU A 453 29.58 16.15 0.60
CA GLU A 453 30.63 15.97 -0.40
C GLU A 453 30.62 17.23 -1.27
N ASN A 454 31.73 17.95 -1.26
CA ASN A 454 32.00 18.96 -2.27
C ASN A 454 31.99 18.21 -3.62
N ILE A 455 31.12 18.63 -4.53
CA ILE A 455 30.86 18.02 -5.85
C ILE A 455 32.10 18.04 -6.78
N CYS A 456 33.28 18.31 -6.26
CA CYS A 456 34.53 18.50 -7.03
C CYS A 456 35.62 17.42 -6.83
N ASP A 457 35.41 16.38 -6.04
CA ASP A 457 36.39 15.30 -5.93
C ASP A 457 35.93 14.01 -6.60
N PRO A 458 36.41 13.68 -7.82
CA PRO A 458 36.07 12.42 -8.49
C PRO A 458 36.85 11.20 -7.95
N VAL A 459 37.62 11.34 -6.87
CA VAL A 459 38.51 10.30 -6.37
C VAL A 459 38.23 10.03 -4.89
N ALA A 460 37.15 9.34 -4.58
CA ALA A 460 37.03 8.45 -3.45
C ALA A 460 35.65 7.78 -3.48
N ALA A 461 35.47 6.82 -4.35
CA ALA A 461 34.44 5.81 -4.17
C ALA A 461 34.93 4.83 -3.09
N PRO A 462 34.46 4.90 -1.85
CA PRO A 462 34.70 3.78 -0.95
C PRO A 462 33.76 2.67 -1.39
N LEU A 463 34.36 1.57 -1.84
CA LEU A 463 33.77 0.24 -1.86
C LEU A 463 32.88 0.06 -0.62
N PHE A 464 31.57 0.09 -0.85
CA PHE A 464 30.63 -0.31 0.19
C PHE A 464 30.58 -1.83 0.18
N PRO A 465 31.21 -2.50 1.15
CA PRO A 465 30.77 -3.86 1.46
C PRO A 465 29.38 -3.70 2.06
N LEU A 466 28.47 -4.57 1.67
CA LEU A 466 27.25 -4.93 2.40
C LEU A 466 27.61 -5.19 3.89
N LEU A 467 27.82 -4.15 4.66
CA LEU A 467 27.96 -4.21 6.11
C LEU A 467 26.58 -4.38 6.76
N LEU A 468 25.98 -5.52 6.47
CA LEU A 468 25.31 -6.27 7.51
C LEU A 468 26.44 -6.74 8.44
N PRO A 469 26.48 -6.35 9.71
CA PRO A 469 27.45 -6.91 10.61
C PRO A 469 27.19 -8.41 10.70
N GLN A 470 28.07 -9.21 10.11
CA GLN A 470 28.05 -10.68 10.19
C GLN A 470 28.22 -11.19 11.61
N THR A 471 28.52 -10.34 12.58
CA THR A 471 28.85 -10.73 13.94
C THR A 471 27.67 -10.93 14.89
N ARG A 472 26.38 -10.91 14.41
CA ARG A 472 25.24 -11.20 15.30
C ARG A 472 24.19 -12.18 14.75
N LYS A 473 24.55 -13.10 13.86
CA LYS A 473 23.64 -14.18 13.43
C LYS A 473 23.11 -15.03 14.61
N LYS A 474 23.87 -15.22 15.69
CA LYS A 474 23.43 -16.00 16.87
C LYS A 474 22.39 -15.28 17.75
N LYS A 475 22.47 -13.93 17.95
CA LYS A 475 21.49 -13.21 18.77
C LYS A 475 20.16 -12.96 18.05
N ARG A 476 20.20 -12.74 16.74
CA ARG A 476 19.00 -12.52 15.91
C ARG A 476 18.15 -13.79 15.74
N ARG A 477 18.80 -14.97 15.63
CA ARG A 477 18.08 -16.26 15.61
C ARG A 477 17.42 -16.58 16.97
N ARG A 478 18.00 -16.13 18.11
CA ARG A 478 17.38 -16.30 19.44
C ARG A 478 16.15 -15.40 19.62
N PHE A 479 16.17 -14.15 19.16
CA PHE A 479 15.03 -13.23 19.25
C PHE A 479 13.85 -13.73 18.41
N TRP A 480 14.08 -14.15 17.15
CA TRP A 480 13.03 -14.71 16.28
C TRP A 480 12.49 -16.04 16.80
N ARG A 481 13.33 -16.93 17.33
CA ARG A 481 12.88 -18.17 17.98
C ARG A 481 12.11 -17.92 19.27
N PHE A 482 12.46 -16.87 20.03
CA PHE A 482 11.74 -16.49 21.24
C PHE A 482 10.36 -15.91 20.90
N PHE A 483 10.28 -15.04 19.90
CA PHE A 483 9.02 -14.44 19.42
C PHE A 483 8.11 -15.50 18.80
N GLN A 484 8.65 -16.39 17.96
CA GLN A 484 7.93 -17.50 17.35
C GLN A 484 7.43 -18.54 18.37
N LYS A 485 8.23 -18.86 19.39
CA LYS A 485 7.79 -19.75 20.49
C LYS A 485 6.70 -19.13 21.36
N ARG A 486 6.74 -17.83 21.64
CA ARG A 486 5.67 -17.20 22.43
C ARG A 486 4.39 -16.97 21.62
N LEU A 487 4.47 -16.69 20.33
CA LEU A 487 3.29 -16.64 19.46
C LEU A 487 2.62 -18.02 19.33
N LEU A 488 3.39 -19.09 19.21
CA LEU A 488 2.86 -20.47 19.19
C LEU A 488 2.28 -20.91 20.53
N CYS A 489 2.73 -20.36 21.66
CA CYS A 489 2.13 -20.63 22.97
C CYS A 489 0.77 -19.91 23.18
N LEU A 490 0.52 -18.79 22.50
CA LEU A 490 -0.75 -18.07 22.56
C LEU A 490 -1.88 -18.76 21.75
N PHE A 491 -1.52 -19.66 20.83
CA PHE A 491 -2.46 -20.39 19.98
C PHE A 491 -2.53 -21.90 20.29
N ARG A 492 -2.11 -22.34 21.48
CA ARG A 492 -2.35 -23.73 21.90
C ARG A 492 -3.79 -23.85 22.40
N PRO A 493 -4.64 -24.66 21.76
CA PRO A 493 -5.98 -24.95 22.30
C PRO A 493 -5.83 -25.69 23.64
N PRO A 494 -6.72 -25.47 24.61
CA PRO A 494 -6.69 -26.17 25.88
C PRO A 494 -6.88 -27.68 25.64
N ALA A 495 -6.02 -28.46 26.26
CA ALA A 495 -6.11 -29.92 26.23
C ALA A 495 -7.46 -30.36 26.79
N ARG A 496 -8.33 -30.92 25.95
CA ARG A 496 -9.49 -31.65 26.39
C ARG A 496 -9.03 -32.96 27.02
N LEU A 497 -9.43 -33.13 28.28
CA LEU A 497 -9.50 -34.40 28.93
C LEU A 497 -10.46 -35.30 28.15
N ASP A 498 -9.95 -36.38 27.62
CA ASP A 498 -10.78 -37.54 27.34
C ASP A 498 -10.03 -38.81 27.77
N LYS A 499 -10.51 -39.36 28.89
CA LYS A 499 -10.23 -40.71 29.35
C LYS A 499 -11.21 -41.63 28.63
N GLN A 500 -10.72 -42.80 28.29
CA GLN A 500 -11.40 -44.02 27.87
C GLN A 500 -11.34 -44.33 26.36
N PHE A 501 -10.41 -45.16 25.99
CA PHE A 501 -10.61 -46.52 25.47
C PHE A 501 -9.28 -47.11 25.03
N ARG A 502 -8.77 -48.13 25.73
CA ARG A 502 -7.92 -49.18 25.21
C ARG A 502 -8.80 -50.29 24.66
N PRO A 503 -8.43 -51.12 23.68
CA PRO A 503 -7.35 -52.10 23.84
C PRO A 503 -6.48 -52.38 22.59
N GLY A 504 -5.24 -52.67 22.82
CA GLY A 504 -4.52 -53.91 22.54
C GLY A 504 -4.16 -54.21 21.05
N TYR A 505 -2.91 -54.20 20.73
CA TYR A 505 -2.21 -55.38 20.21
C TYR A 505 -0.69 -55.14 20.16
N ASN A 506 -0.02 -56.20 20.63
CA ASN A 506 1.44 -56.41 20.69
C ASN A 506 2.09 -56.61 19.33
N LEU A 507 3.37 -56.41 19.30
CA LEU A 507 4.52 -57.27 18.82
C LEU A 507 5.53 -56.43 18.03
N ALA A 508 6.63 -56.35 18.55
CA ALA A 508 7.93 -57.05 18.50
C ALA A 508 9.01 -56.24 17.80
N ARG A 509 9.98 -55.83 18.59
CA ARG A 509 11.40 -56.27 18.64
C ARG A 509 12.33 -55.96 17.48
N LYS A 510 13.47 -55.43 17.94
CA LYS A 510 14.87 -55.55 17.44
C LYS A 510 15.30 -54.44 16.46
N SER A 511 16.43 -53.81 16.56
CA SER A 511 17.68 -53.97 17.33
C SER A 511 18.60 -52.77 17.02
N ARG A 512 19.40 -52.36 18.00
CA ARG A 512 20.59 -51.52 17.85
C ARG A 512 21.83 -52.42 17.62
N PRO A 513 23.04 -51.82 17.53
CA PRO A 513 23.78 -51.07 16.52
C PRO A 513 24.95 -51.91 15.96
N PRO A 514 26.10 -51.51 15.43
CA PRO A 514 27.10 -50.62 16.00
C PRO A 514 27.98 -49.77 15.04
N LEU A 515 28.63 -48.75 15.60
CA LEU A 515 30.05 -48.37 15.67
C LEU A 515 30.97 -48.38 14.42
N CYS A 516 31.72 -47.26 14.37
CA CYS A 516 33.16 -47.18 14.03
C CYS A 516 33.58 -46.86 12.59
N GLY A 517 34.44 -45.86 12.49
CA GLY A 517 35.32 -45.64 11.36
C GLY A 517 35.88 -44.19 11.33
N ARG A 518 36.89 -43.91 12.16
CA ARG A 518 37.86 -42.83 11.88
C ARG A 518 38.72 -43.26 10.71
N LEU A 519 39.20 -42.24 9.96
CA LEU A 519 40.52 -42.16 9.29
C LEU A 519 40.52 -40.82 8.55
N GLU A 520 41.25 -39.83 9.04
CA GLU A 520 42.63 -39.46 8.70
C GLU A 520 42.72 -38.58 7.45
N ASP A 521 43.14 -37.34 7.73
CA ASP A 521 43.74 -36.38 6.79
C ASP A 521 45.00 -37.00 6.14
N PRO A 522 45.41 -36.56 5.00
CA PRO A 522 46.75 -36.01 4.93
C PRO A 522 46.88 -34.66 4.19
N GLU A 523 47.91 -33.99 4.67
CA GLU A 523 48.47 -32.71 4.28
C GLU A 523 49.15 -32.67 2.88
N PRO A 524 49.80 -31.58 2.52
CA PRO A 524 49.81 -31.01 1.16
C PRO A 524 51.12 -31.34 0.42
N VAL A 525 51.05 -31.26 -0.91
CA VAL A 525 52.26 -31.27 -1.75
C VAL A 525 52.36 -29.94 -2.54
N ARG A 526 53.48 -29.32 -2.36
CA ARG A 526 54.04 -28.18 -3.07
C ARG A 526 54.49 -28.52 -4.50
N SER A 527 54.69 -27.41 -5.23
CA SER A 527 55.66 -27.17 -6.30
C SER A 527 55.17 -27.45 -7.71
N THR A 528 55.41 -26.72 -8.71
CA THR A 528 56.36 -25.73 -9.19
C THR A 528 55.93 -25.31 -10.61
N ALA A 529 55.98 -24.07 -10.86
CA ALA A 529 56.50 -23.31 -12.00
C ALA A 529 56.63 -23.93 -13.42
N ILE A 530 56.48 -22.98 -14.37
CA ILE A 530 57.05 -22.92 -15.75
C ILE A 530 56.02 -23.23 -16.87
N SER A 531 55.52 -22.25 -17.47
CA SER A 531 55.76 -21.54 -18.74
C SER A 531 54.61 -20.57 -19.03
#